data_1d8e16a5c3ab27685d288b194c7aa6b0
#
_entry.id   1d8e16a5c3ab27685d288b194c7aa6b0
#
_cell.length_a   1.000
_cell.length_b   1.000
_cell.length_c   1.000
_cell.angle_alpha   90.00
_cell.angle_beta   90.00
_cell.angle_gamma   90.00
#
_symmetry.space_group_name_H-M   'P 1'
#
loop_
_entity.id
_entity.type
_entity.pdbx_description
1 polymer ?
#
loop_
_entity_poly.entity_id
_entity_poly.type
_entity_poly.pdbx_seq_one_letter_code
_entity_poly.pdbx_strand_id
1 'polypeptide(L)'
;MSSVCLAAGDKYVPVRIDENDIYSGVLKLLKNIRPNWAQGKIKLKTLTDGITNKLVSCQFLDLNDEKEIMLVRIYGNKTDLFIDRTAEIRNIKTLNVLGLAPKVYGVFENGLAYQYYPGSTLDVESVTNDNIWPLVATQMAKMHRVQLGRDVPKEPFVWDKIEQFLSLIPDPFTSEEKQARFANSFTSITKLRIEYERLKSHLIKTTSPVVFAHNDLLLGNVIYNKDEGTISFIDYEYAAYCYQAFDIANHFNEFVGLSIEDIDYDRYPCEEFQLMWIKVYLATYLKVDHPSDAQISQVYTEVQQLALLSHFLWGIWSLVQFEHSDIDFDFGRYAEIRLNRYYELKDKIFKQLS
;
A
#
# COMPACT_ATOMS: atom_id res chain seq x y z
N MET A 1 -4.59 -22.66 10.12
CA MET A 1 -3.54 -22.11 11.01
C MET A 1 -2.28 -21.96 10.17
N SER A 2 -2.07 -20.80 9.56
CA SER A 2 -0.81 -20.53 8.87
C SER A 2 0.23 -20.22 9.95
N SER A 3 1.17 -21.14 10.16
CA SER A 3 2.33 -20.90 11.01
C SER A 3 3.17 -19.80 10.33
N VAL A 4 3.18 -18.62 10.91
CA VAL A 4 4.10 -17.54 10.51
C VAL A 4 5.51 -18.09 10.66
N CYS A 5 6.21 -18.30 9.55
CA CYS A 5 7.58 -18.79 9.56
C CYS A 5 8.49 -17.63 10.02
N LEU A 6 8.85 -17.62 11.30
CA LEU A 6 9.69 -16.59 11.90
C LEU A 6 11.16 -16.86 11.56
N ALA A 7 11.88 -15.84 11.10
CA ALA A 7 13.33 -15.94 10.96
C ALA A 7 14.00 -16.01 12.35
N ALA A 8 15.17 -16.66 12.43
CA ALA A 8 15.92 -16.75 13.68
C ALA A 8 16.23 -15.34 14.23
N GLY A 9 15.72 -15.03 15.42
CA GLY A 9 15.87 -13.72 16.08
C GLY A 9 14.58 -12.91 16.23
N ASP A 10 13.47 -13.38 15.69
CA ASP A 10 12.17 -12.70 15.82
C ASP A 10 11.56 -12.91 17.20
N LYS A 11 11.16 -11.79 17.83
CA LYS A 11 10.41 -11.87 19.08
C LYS A 11 8.95 -12.16 18.78
N TYR A 12 8.60 -13.44 18.72
CA TYR A 12 7.21 -13.87 18.68
C TYR A 12 6.63 -13.89 20.11
N VAL A 13 5.43 -13.33 20.24
CA VAL A 13 4.69 -13.32 21.50
C VAL A 13 3.38 -14.09 21.30
N PRO A 14 3.15 -15.22 22.00
CA PRO A 14 1.94 -16.01 21.86
C PRO A 14 0.76 -15.31 22.57
N VAL A 15 0.35 -14.18 22.03
CA VAL A 15 -0.77 -13.37 22.49
C VAL A 15 -1.67 -13.12 21.29
N ARG A 16 -2.97 -13.38 21.45
CA ARG A 16 -4.01 -12.93 20.54
C ARG A 16 -4.72 -11.75 21.20
N ILE A 17 -4.88 -10.66 20.47
CA ILE A 17 -5.62 -9.49 20.94
C ILE A 17 -7.07 -9.62 20.47
N ASP A 18 -8.01 -9.62 21.42
CA ASP A 18 -9.45 -9.63 21.15
C ASP A 18 -9.89 -8.24 20.70
N GLU A 19 -10.68 -8.17 19.63
CA GLU A 19 -11.21 -6.93 19.10
C GLU A 19 -12.19 -6.23 20.03
N ASN A 20 -12.82 -6.98 20.96
CA ASN A 20 -13.72 -6.45 21.96
C ASN A 20 -13.00 -5.96 23.23
N ASP A 21 -11.73 -6.35 23.43
CA ASP A 21 -10.90 -5.95 24.58
C ASP A 21 -9.45 -5.65 24.16
N ILE A 22 -9.31 -4.72 23.21
CA ILE A 22 -8.05 -4.37 22.59
C ILE A 22 -7.01 -3.94 23.63
N TYR A 23 -7.38 -3.05 24.55
CA TYR A 23 -6.42 -2.44 25.48
C TYR A 23 -5.81 -3.45 26.46
N SER A 24 -6.61 -4.37 27.00
CA SER A 24 -6.08 -5.43 27.86
C SER A 24 -5.12 -6.35 27.09
N GLY A 25 -5.44 -6.67 25.84
CA GLY A 25 -4.60 -7.45 24.96
C GLY A 25 -3.28 -6.74 24.67
N VAL A 26 -3.32 -5.45 24.33
CA VAL A 26 -2.14 -4.61 24.10
C VAL A 26 -1.27 -4.54 25.36
N LEU A 27 -1.84 -4.33 26.54
CA LEU A 27 -1.07 -4.29 27.79
C LEU A 27 -0.37 -5.64 28.09
N LYS A 28 -1.02 -6.78 27.78
CA LYS A 28 -0.38 -8.10 27.87
C LYS A 28 0.80 -8.23 26.90
N LEU A 29 0.65 -7.76 25.67
CA LEU A 29 1.71 -7.74 24.67
C LEU A 29 2.88 -6.87 25.14
N LEU A 30 2.62 -5.66 25.63
CA LEU A 30 3.63 -4.72 26.10
C LEU A 30 4.50 -5.28 27.22
N LYS A 31 3.92 -6.02 28.18
CA LYS A 31 4.67 -6.70 29.25
C LYS A 31 5.75 -7.65 28.70
N ASN A 32 5.52 -8.23 27.53
CA ASN A 32 6.47 -9.15 26.91
C ASN A 32 7.53 -8.43 26.07
N ILE A 33 7.17 -7.37 25.34
CA ILE A 33 8.08 -6.69 24.40
C ILE A 33 8.79 -5.48 25.02
N ARG A 34 8.20 -4.88 26.07
CA ARG A 34 8.70 -3.72 26.81
C ARG A 34 8.54 -3.89 28.33
N PRO A 35 9.20 -4.87 28.96
CA PRO A 35 9.02 -5.11 30.40
C PRO A 35 9.42 -3.90 31.27
N ASN A 36 10.32 -3.06 30.81
CA ASN A 36 10.71 -1.81 31.47
C ASN A 36 9.59 -0.77 31.55
N TRP A 37 8.58 -0.82 30.68
CA TRP A 37 7.44 0.09 30.70
C TRP A 37 6.51 -0.14 31.92
N ALA A 38 6.67 -1.22 32.65
CA ALA A 38 5.91 -1.50 33.87
C ALA A 38 6.14 -0.47 34.98
N GLN A 39 7.23 0.31 34.92
CA GLN A 39 7.60 1.31 35.94
C GLN A 39 7.12 2.74 35.60
N GLY A 40 6.53 2.97 34.45
CA GLY A 40 6.08 4.28 34.02
C GLY A 40 4.58 4.35 33.72
N LYS A 41 4.16 5.45 33.12
CA LYS A 41 2.77 5.67 32.70
C LYS A 41 2.58 5.26 31.25
N ILE A 42 1.65 4.35 30.97
CA ILE A 42 1.27 3.93 29.63
C ILE A 42 -0.07 4.58 29.27
N LYS A 43 -0.10 5.29 28.14
CA LYS A 43 -1.33 5.82 27.55
C LYS A 43 -1.59 5.09 26.22
N LEU A 44 -2.75 4.50 26.08
CA LEU A 44 -3.21 3.85 24.86
C LEU A 44 -4.21 4.75 24.14
N LYS A 45 -4.10 4.84 22.82
CA LYS A 45 -5.05 5.53 21.95
C LYS A 45 -5.25 4.71 20.68
N THR A 46 -6.49 4.33 20.39
CA THR A 46 -6.85 3.75 19.09
C THR A 46 -6.81 4.85 18.03
N LEU A 47 -6.10 4.58 16.94
CA LEU A 47 -6.04 5.42 15.75
C LEU A 47 -7.04 4.83 14.74
N THR A 48 -7.91 5.65 14.17
CA THR A 48 -9.05 5.19 13.35
C THR A 48 -8.78 5.22 11.84
N ASP A 49 -7.57 5.55 11.42
CA ASP A 49 -7.29 5.90 10.02
C ASP A 49 -6.99 4.70 9.09
N GLY A 50 -7.21 3.46 9.54
CA GLY A 50 -6.95 2.27 8.72
C GLY A 50 -8.23 1.59 8.23
N ILE A 51 -8.35 1.37 6.92
CA ILE A 51 -9.50 0.68 6.30
C ILE A 51 -9.50 -0.82 6.64
N THR A 52 -8.35 -1.45 6.82
CA THR A 52 -8.23 -2.92 6.94
C THR A 52 -7.72 -3.41 8.29
N ASN A 53 -7.14 -2.54 9.12
CA ASN A 53 -6.46 -2.93 10.36
C ASN A 53 -6.83 -1.97 11.50
N LYS A 54 -6.84 -2.47 12.74
CA LYS A 54 -6.95 -1.62 13.93
C LYS A 54 -5.56 -1.24 14.41
N LEU A 55 -5.32 0.05 14.64
CA LEU A 55 -4.03 0.59 15.04
C LEU A 55 -4.13 1.24 16.42
N VAL A 56 -3.25 0.85 17.34
CA VAL A 56 -3.16 1.40 18.69
C VAL A 56 -1.82 2.07 18.90
N SER A 57 -1.83 3.36 19.22
CA SER A 57 -0.66 4.09 19.71
C SER A 57 -0.47 3.80 21.20
N CYS A 58 0.73 3.32 21.54
CA CYS A 58 1.17 3.07 22.91
C CYS A 58 2.21 4.12 23.26
N GLN A 59 1.84 5.07 24.12
CA GLN A 59 2.74 6.11 24.60
C GLN A 59 3.19 5.77 26.01
N PHE A 60 4.49 5.75 26.20
CA PHE A 60 5.13 5.56 27.50
C PHE A 60 5.79 6.85 27.95
N LEU A 61 5.60 7.20 29.21
CA LEU A 61 6.33 8.24 29.91
C LEU A 61 7.08 7.57 31.05
N ASP A 62 8.40 7.71 31.04
CA ASP A 62 9.22 7.26 32.15
C ASP A 62 9.23 8.27 33.31
N LEU A 63 10.02 7.95 34.36
CA LEU A 63 10.14 8.80 35.56
C LEU A 63 10.92 10.11 35.30
N ASN A 64 11.62 10.23 34.16
CA ASN A 64 12.37 11.38 33.71
C ASN A 64 11.66 12.21 32.66
N ASP A 65 10.34 11.92 32.42
CA ASP A 65 9.50 12.50 31.36
C ASP A 65 9.98 12.22 29.93
N GLU A 66 10.87 11.23 29.74
CA GLU A 66 11.22 10.73 28.42
C GLU A 66 10.03 10.00 27.80
N LYS A 67 9.67 10.38 26.56
CA LYS A 67 8.53 9.86 25.84
C LYS A 67 8.96 8.86 24.76
N GLU A 68 8.49 7.64 24.87
CA GLU A 68 8.60 6.63 23.80
C GLU A 68 7.22 6.32 23.24
N ILE A 69 7.12 6.19 21.91
CA ILE A 69 5.87 5.82 21.24
C ILE A 69 6.10 4.56 20.40
N MET A 70 5.15 3.65 20.49
CA MET A 70 5.10 2.44 19.67
C MET A 70 3.71 2.23 19.11
N LEU A 71 3.63 1.63 17.93
CA LEU A 71 2.37 1.26 17.31
C LEU A 71 2.14 -0.24 17.43
N VAL A 72 0.91 -0.63 17.71
CA VAL A 72 0.42 -2.01 17.69
C VAL A 72 -0.66 -2.10 16.63
N ARG A 73 -0.39 -2.84 15.54
CA ARG A 73 -1.34 -3.11 14.47
C ARG A 73 -1.95 -4.49 14.68
N ILE A 74 -3.26 -4.53 14.76
CA ILE A 74 -4.06 -5.74 14.87
C ILE A 74 -4.71 -5.98 13.51
N TYR A 75 -4.46 -7.14 12.93
CA TYR A 75 -4.99 -7.51 11.61
C TYR A 75 -6.51 -7.64 11.66
N GLY A 76 -7.17 -7.06 10.67
CA GLY A 76 -8.62 -7.19 10.49
C GLY A 76 -9.03 -8.61 10.10
N ASN A 77 -10.28 -8.93 10.38
CA ASN A 77 -10.86 -10.23 10.06
C ASN A 77 -10.81 -10.49 8.55
N LYS A 78 -10.53 -11.75 8.16
CA LYS A 78 -10.48 -12.23 6.76
C LYS A 78 -9.39 -11.59 5.88
N THR A 79 -8.54 -10.68 6.40
CA THR A 79 -7.46 -10.08 5.58
C THR A 79 -6.42 -11.10 5.14
N ASP A 80 -6.30 -12.24 5.83
CA ASP A 80 -5.42 -13.35 5.46
C ASP A 80 -5.83 -14.02 4.12
N LEU A 81 -7.04 -13.75 3.61
CA LEU A 81 -7.48 -14.25 2.30
C LEU A 81 -6.70 -13.62 1.14
N PHE A 82 -6.18 -12.41 1.34
CA PHE A 82 -5.54 -11.63 0.27
C PHE A 82 -4.19 -11.01 0.66
N ILE A 83 -3.75 -11.10 1.92
CA ILE A 83 -2.47 -10.55 2.36
C ILE A 83 -1.56 -11.67 2.90
N ASP A 84 -0.36 -11.77 2.33
CA ASP A 84 0.69 -12.65 2.84
C ASP A 84 1.44 -12.00 4.00
N ARG A 85 0.98 -12.28 5.23
CA ARG A 85 1.56 -11.71 6.46
C ARG A 85 3.02 -12.13 6.70
N THR A 86 3.43 -13.29 6.20
CA THR A 86 4.82 -13.73 6.29
C THR A 86 5.72 -12.91 5.38
N ALA A 87 5.28 -12.67 4.16
CA ALA A 87 5.99 -11.80 3.22
C ALA A 87 6.07 -10.36 3.74
N GLU A 88 4.98 -9.83 4.29
CA GLU A 88 4.94 -8.49 4.89
C GLU A 88 6.00 -8.31 5.98
N ILE A 89 6.04 -9.21 6.97
CA ILE A 89 7.00 -9.15 8.08
C ILE A 89 8.44 -9.25 7.57
N ARG A 90 8.72 -10.18 6.64
CA ARG A 90 10.02 -10.31 5.99
C ARG A 90 10.42 -9.00 5.30
N ASN A 91 9.52 -8.41 4.53
CA ASN A 91 9.75 -7.20 3.75
C ASN A 91 10.05 -6.00 4.65
N ILE A 92 9.24 -5.77 5.70
CA ILE A 92 9.48 -4.69 6.67
C ILE A 92 10.86 -4.85 7.31
N LYS A 93 11.26 -6.04 7.71
CA LYS A 93 12.58 -6.29 8.32
C LYS A 93 13.72 -6.04 7.35
N THR A 94 13.59 -6.50 6.11
CA THR A 94 14.59 -6.25 5.07
C THR A 94 14.75 -4.75 4.82
N LEU A 95 13.66 -4.02 4.70
CA LEU A 95 13.65 -2.58 4.52
C LEU A 95 14.19 -1.85 5.76
N ASN A 96 13.89 -2.33 6.98
CA ASN A 96 14.39 -1.71 8.22
C ASN A 96 15.92 -1.75 8.32
N VAL A 97 16.55 -2.87 7.93
CA VAL A 97 18.02 -2.96 7.88
C VAL A 97 18.64 -1.88 6.97
N LEU A 98 17.90 -1.45 5.96
CA LEU A 98 18.30 -0.41 5.01
C LEU A 98 17.84 1.00 5.42
N GLY A 99 17.18 1.15 6.57
CA GLY A 99 16.62 2.41 7.04
C GLY A 99 15.39 2.90 6.28
N LEU A 100 14.69 1.99 5.57
CA LEU A 100 13.54 2.30 4.71
C LEU A 100 12.19 1.92 5.31
N ALA A 101 12.16 1.22 6.45
CA ALA A 101 10.93 0.83 7.13
C ALA A 101 11.09 0.88 8.65
N PRO A 102 9.99 0.94 9.43
CA PRO A 102 10.04 0.98 10.88
C PRO A 102 10.61 -0.32 11.46
N LYS A 103 11.24 -0.20 12.63
CA LYS A 103 11.70 -1.36 13.39
C LYS A 103 10.50 -2.15 13.91
N VAL A 104 10.48 -3.46 13.69
CA VAL A 104 9.52 -4.37 14.31
C VAL A 104 10.02 -4.74 15.70
N TYR A 105 9.20 -4.54 16.72
CA TYR A 105 9.51 -4.86 18.11
C TYR A 105 9.00 -6.24 18.53
N GLY A 106 7.95 -6.72 17.89
CA GLY A 106 7.39 -8.03 18.13
C GLY A 106 6.29 -8.37 17.14
N VAL A 107 6.16 -9.66 16.89
CA VAL A 107 5.06 -10.26 16.11
C VAL A 107 4.21 -11.07 17.08
N PHE A 108 2.90 -10.98 16.97
CA PHE A 108 1.97 -11.74 17.80
C PHE A 108 0.92 -12.43 16.91
N GLU A 109 0.06 -13.28 17.47
CA GLU A 109 -0.80 -14.19 16.68
C GLU A 109 -1.62 -13.46 15.58
N ASN A 110 -2.12 -12.27 15.87
CA ASN A 110 -2.94 -11.50 14.93
C ASN A 110 -2.46 -10.05 14.73
N GLY A 111 -1.13 -9.85 14.68
CA GLY A 111 -0.61 -8.51 14.41
C GLY A 111 0.88 -8.34 14.65
N LEU A 112 1.32 -7.08 14.59
CA LEU A 112 2.70 -6.67 14.86
C LEU A 112 2.78 -5.38 15.65
N ALA A 113 3.86 -5.25 16.43
CA ALA A 113 4.23 -4.04 17.15
C ALA A 113 5.50 -3.45 16.54
N TYR A 114 5.48 -2.17 16.22
CA TYR A 114 6.56 -1.51 15.48
C TYR A 114 6.76 -0.05 15.87
N GLN A 115 7.86 0.51 15.43
CA GLN A 115 8.30 1.87 15.68
C GLN A 115 7.29 2.88 15.12
N TYR A 116 6.98 3.89 15.92
CA TYR A 116 6.27 5.09 15.47
C TYR A 116 7.22 6.03 14.71
N TYR A 117 6.78 6.52 13.56
CA TYR A 117 7.44 7.60 12.85
C TYR A 117 6.76 8.94 13.18
N PRO A 118 7.49 9.93 13.71
CA PRO A 118 6.95 11.27 13.93
C PRO A 118 6.70 11.98 12.60
N GLY A 119 5.64 12.78 12.54
CA GLY A 119 5.25 13.53 11.36
C GLY A 119 3.75 13.44 11.09
N SER A 120 3.35 13.90 9.93
CA SER A 120 1.97 13.82 9.40
C SER A 120 1.95 13.08 8.07
N THR A 121 0.85 12.38 7.82
CA THR A 121 0.57 11.80 6.49
C THR A 121 0.37 12.91 5.47
N LEU A 122 0.62 12.60 4.21
CA LEU A 122 0.32 13.53 3.13
C LEU A 122 -1.18 13.62 2.87
N ASP A 123 -1.56 14.71 2.25
CA ASP A 123 -2.87 15.01 1.70
C ASP A 123 -2.76 15.56 0.27
N VAL A 124 -3.87 15.89 -0.35
CA VAL A 124 -3.94 16.37 -1.74
C VAL A 124 -3.23 17.71 -1.98
N GLU A 125 -3.01 18.50 -0.93
CA GLU A 125 -2.29 19.78 -1.01
C GLU A 125 -0.78 19.58 -0.83
N SER A 126 -0.40 18.79 0.16
CA SER A 126 1.00 18.56 0.52
C SER A 126 1.76 17.69 -0.49
N VAL A 127 1.07 16.80 -1.20
CA VAL A 127 1.71 15.86 -2.14
C VAL A 127 2.35 16.56 -3.35
N THR A 128 1.88 17.75 -3.71
CA THR A 128 2.45 18.58 -4.80
C THR A 128 3.41 19.66 -4.30
N ASN A 129 3.67 19.75 -2.99
CA ASN A 129 4.56 20.75 -2.42
C ASN A 129 6.02 20.52 -2.84
N ASP A 130 6.68 21.55 -3.36
CA ASP A 130 8.05 21.50 -3.91
C ASP A 130 9.12 21.06 -2.90
N ASN A 131 8.86 21.18 -1.60
CA ASN A 131 9.76 20.68 -0.55
C ASN A 131 9.48 19.22 -0.17
N ILE A 132 8.38 18.63 -0.63
CA ILE A 132 7.92 17.29 -0.22
C ILE A 132 8.01 16.28 -1.36
N TRP A 133 7.42 16.57 -2.54
CA TRP A 133 7.38 15.59 -3.62
C TRP A 133 8.77 15.09 -4.08
N PRO A 134 9.86 15.91 -4.07
CA PRO A 134 11.17 15.36 -4.44
C PRO A 134 11.71 14.35 -3.44
N LEU A 135 11.35 14.50 -2.16
CA LEU A 135 11.71 13.53 -1.12
C LEU A 135 10.95 12.21 -1.31
N VAL A 136 9.67 12.27 -1.71
CA VAL A 136 8.87 11.07 -2.02
C VAL A 136 9.47 10.33 -3.21
N ALA A 137 9.76 11.03 -4.30
CA ALA A 137 10.40 10.46 -5.50
C ALA A 137 11.75 9.79 -5.15
N THR A 138 12.57 10.47 -4.35
CA THR A 138 13.85 9.96 -3.87
C THR A 138 13.68 8.70 -3.00
N GLN A 139 12.72 8.70 -2.09
CA GLN A 139 12.48 7.56 -1.19
C GLN A 139 11.95 6.34 -1.95
N MET A 140 11.03 6.54 -2.90
CA MET A 140 10.56 5.47 -3.78
C MET A 140 11.71 4.88 -4.60
N ALA A 141 12.58 5.72 -5.18
CA ALA A 141 13.73 5.27 -5.92
C ALA A 141 14.71 4.44 -5.06
N LYS A 142 14.93 4.82 -3.79
CA LYS A 142 15.73 4.03 -2.85
C LYS A 142 15.09 2.66 -2.58
N MET A 143 13.77 2.61 -2.36
CA MET A 143 13.05 1.36 -2.18
C MET A 143 13.13 0.46 -3.40
N HIS A 144 12.94 0.99 -4.62
CA HIS A 144 13.02 0.25 -5.87
C HIS A 144 14.42 -0.33 -6.17
N ARG A 145 15.44 0.13 -5.49
CA ARG A 145 16.81 -0.43 -5.59
C ARG A 145 17.07 -1.58 -4.63
N VAL A 146 16.14 -1.87 -3.73
CA VAL A 146 16.27 -2.99 -2.79
C VAL A 146 16.17 -4.31 -3.56
N GLN A 147 17.01 -5.26 -3.19
CA GLN A 147 16.95 -6.63 -3.68
C GLN A 147 16.60 -7.53 -2.51
N LEU A 148 15.51 -8.26 -2.64
CA LEU A 148 15.17 -9.34 -1.73
C LEU A 148 16.12 -10.54 -1.98
N GLY A 149 16.14 -11.49 -1.04
CA GLY A 149 16.96 -12.69 -1.17
C GLY A 149 16.67 -13.48 -2.46
N ARG A 150 17.61 -14.36 -2.85
CA ARG A 150 17.53 -15.16 -4.10
C ARG A 150 16.32 -16.09 -4.15
N ASP A 151 15.74 -16.39 -2.99
CA ASP A 151 14.58 -17.28 -2.85
C ASP A 151 13.23 -16.58 -3.12
N VAL A 152 13.26 -15.27 -3.36
CA VAL A 152 12.06 -14.50 -3.72
C VAL A 152 12.03 -14.27 -5.22
N PRO A 153 11.08 -14.87 -5.97
CA PRO A 153 10.97 -14.70 -7.41
C PRO A 153 10.81 -13.21 -7.76
N LYS A 154 11.59 -12.77 -8.76
CA LYS A 154 11.55 -11.39 -9.25
C LYS A 154 10.54 -11.28 -10.40
N GLU A 155 9.27 -11.49 -10.08
CA GLU A 155 8.15 -11.45 -11.02
C GLU A 155 7.12 -10.43 -10.57
N PRO A 156 6.41 -9.75 -11.50
CA PRO A 156 5.40 -8.75 -11.13
C PRO A 156 4.21 -9.41 -10.44
N PHE A 157 4.02 -9.13 -9.15
CA PHE A 157 2.97 -9.72 -8.32
C PHE A 157 1.56 -9.41 -8.83
N VAL A 158 1.40 -8.33 -9.57
CA VAL A 158 0.10 -7.75 -9.93
C VAL A 158 -0.78 -8.71 -10.74
N TRP A 159 -0.18 -9.53 -11.59
CA TRP A 159 -0.94 -10.48 -12.42
C TRP A 159 -1.58 -11.59 -11.60
N ASP A 160 -0.79 -12.25 -10.77
CA ASP A 160 -1.29 -13.28 -9.86
C ASP A 160 -2.28 -12.70 -8.85
N LYS A 161 -2.04 -11.45 -8.41
CA LYS A 161 -2.92 -10.77 -7.46
C LYS A 161 -4.30 -10.48 -8.05
N ILE A 162 -4.38 -10.02 -9.30
CA ILE A 162 -5.66 -9.80 -9.98
C ILE A 162 -6.38 -11.13 -10.20
N GLU A 163 -5.68 -12.19 -10.60
CA GLU A 163 -6.27 -13.52 -10.76
C GLU A 163 -6.82 -14.06 -9.43
N GLN A 164 -6.06 -13.90 -8.34
CA GLN A 164 -6.51 -14.22 -6.98
C GLN A 164 -7.79 -13.45 -6.65
N PHE A 165 -7.80 -12.13 -6.82
CA PHE A 165 -8.96 -11.31 -6.50
C PHE A 165 -10.18 -11.68 -7.34
N LEU A 166 -10.02 -11.85 -8.64
CA LEU A 166 -11.11 -12.31 -9.50
C LEU A 166 -11.68 -13.67 -9.08
N SER A 167 -10.86 -14.56 -8.49
CA SER A 167 -11.31 -15.85 -7.99
C SER A 167 -12.10 -15.76 -6.69
N LEU A 168 -11.92 -14.69 -5.92
CA LEU A 168 -12.60 -14.45 -4.65
C LEU A 168 -13.96 -13.76 -4.81
N ILE A 169 -14.26 -13.21 -5.99
CA ILE A 169 -15.55 -12.57 -6.24
C ILE A 169 -16.55 -13.68 -6.62
N PRO A 170 -17.62 -13.89 -5.85
CA PRO A 170 -18.65 -14.87 -6.20
C PRO A 170 -19.51 -14.38 -7.38
N ASP A 171 -20.04 -15.32 -8.15
CA ASP A 171 -20.99 -15.06 -9.22
C ASP A 171 -22.14 -16.07 -9.12
N PRO A 172 -23.33 -15.67 -8.60
CA PRO A 172 -23.72 -14.33 -8.12
C PRO A 172 -23.15 -13.96 -6.74
N PHE A 173 -23.20 -12.68 -6.40
CA PHE A 173 -22.92 -12.18 -5.04
C PHE A 173 -23.86 -12.81 -4.01
N THR A 174 -23.41 -12.93 -2.75
CA THR A 174 -24.14 -13.69 -1.71
C THR A 174 -25.44 -13.03 -1.28
N SER A 175 -25.59 -11.70 -1.39
CA SER A 175 -26.84 -11.02 -1.11
C SER A 175 -27.51 -10.49 -2.38
N GLU A 176 -28.86 -10.54 -2.42
CA GLU A 176 -29.65 -10.01 -3.56
C GLU A 176 -29.39 -8.50 -3.75
N GLU A 177 -29.19 -7.76 -2.66
CA GLU A 177 -28.90 -6.33 -2.70
C GLU A 177 -27.55 -6.05 -3.37
N LYS A 178 -26.49 -6.77 -2.95
CA LYS A 178 -25.16 -6.68 -3.58
C LYS A 178 -25.20 -7.06 -5.04
N GLN A 179 -25.92 -8.14 -5.36
CA GLN A 179 -26.07 -8.59 -6.74
C GLN A 179 -26.80 -7.56 -7.61
N ALA A 180 -27.89 -6.97 -7.11
CA ALA A 180 -28.64 -5.94 -7.83
C ALA A 180 -27.78 -4.69 -8.06
N ARG A 181 -27.03 -4.26 -7.06
CA ARG A 181 -26.11 -3.12 -7.18
C ARG A 181 -24.99 -3.39 -8.17
N PHE A 182 -24.37 -4.56 -8.11
CA PHE A 182 -23.36 -4.97 -9.08
C PHE A 182 -23.91 -4.99 -10.51
N ALA A 183 -25.08 -5.58 -10.73
CA ALA A 183 -25.71 -5.66 -12.05
C ALA A 183 -26.09 -4.31 -12.66
N ASN A 184 -26.35 -3.30 -11.80
CA ASN A 184 -26.62 -1.93 -12.25
C ASN A 184 -25.35 -1.20 -12.70
N SER A 185 -24.22 -1.48 -12.08
CA SER A 185 -22.95 -0.77 -12.32
C SER A 185 -22.04 -1.52 -13.30
N PHE A 186 -22.12 -2.87 -13.30
CA PHE A 186 -21.24 -3.75 -14.07
C PHE A 186 -22.05 -4.79 -14.81
N THR A 187 -21.52 -5.27 -15.94
CA THR A 187 -22.29 -6.20 -16.77
C THR A 187 -22.21 -7.66 -16.29
N SER A 188 -21.02 -8.14 -15.90
CA SER A 188 -20.79 -9.49 -15.32
C SER A 188 -19.33 -9.69 -14.94
N ILE A 189 -19.05 -10.61 -14.03
CA ILE A 189 -17.68 -11.05 -13.67
C ILE A 189 -16.98 -11.67 -14.88
N THR A 190 -17.70 -12.40 -15.72
CA THR A 190 -17.15 -12.95 -16.97
C THR A 190 -16.59 -11.87 -17.88
N LYS A 191 -17.27 -10.72 -18.02
CA LYS A 191 -16.75 -9.59 -18.82
C LYS A 191 -15.53 -8.94 -18.17
N LEU A 192 -15.48 -8.84 -16.86
CA LEU A 192 -14.28 -8.35 -16.16
C LEU A 192 -13.08 -9.28 -16.39
N ARG A 193 -13.30 -10.60 -16.44
CA ARG A 193 -12.23 -11.56 -16.77
C ARG A 193 -11.74 -11.40 -18.22
N ILE A 194 -12.65 -11.24 -19.17
CA ILE A 194 -12.29 -10.98 -20.57
C ILE A 194 -11.51 -9.68 -20.69
N GLU A 195 -11.93 -8.64 -19.97
CA GLU A 195 -11.22 -7.35 -19.96
C GLU A 195 -9.83 -7.44 -19.31
N TYR A 196 -9.69 -8.24 -18.26
CA TYR A 196 -8.39 -8.56 -17.66
C TYR A 196 -7.43 -9.21 -18.66
N GLU A 197 -7.89 -10.23 -19.38
CA GLU A 197 -7.05 -10.90 -20.39
C GLU A 197 -6.64 -9.93 -21.51
N ARG A 198 -7.53 -9.04 -21.92
CA ARG A 198 -7.22 -7.98 -22.87
C ARG A 198 -6.16 -7.02 -22.32
N LEU A 199 -6.34 -6.52 -21.10
CA LEU A 199 -5.39 -5.65 -20.43
C LEU A 199 -4.02 -6.33 -20.30
N LYS A 200 -3.99 -7.57 -19.82
CA LYS A 200 -2.78 -8.38 -19.67
C LYS A 200 -2.05 -8.54 -21.01
N SER A 201 -2.77 -8.86 -22.09
CA SER A 201 -2.17 -9.04 -23.42
C SER A 201 -1.47 -7.80 -23.97
N HIS A 202 -1.93 -6.60 -23.60
CA HIS A 202 -1.32 -5.32 -23.98
C HIS A 202 -0.12 -4.95 -23.10
N LEU A 203 -0.22 -5.16 -21.79
CA LEU A 203 0.73 -4.63 -20.83
C LEU A 203 1.84 -5.61 -20.43
N ILE A 204 1.67 -6.93 -20.64
CA ILE A 204 2.67 -7.92 -20.25
C ILE A 204 4.02 -7.74 -21.00
N LYS A 205 3.99 -7.06 -22.13
CA LYS A 205 5.16 -6.77 -22.97
C LYS A 205 5.86 -5.46 -22.58
N THR A 206 5.41 -4.81 -21.49
CA THR A 206 6.06 -3.58 -21.02
C THR A 206 7.55 -3.79 -20.81
N THR A 207 8.34 -2.75 -21.12
CA THR A 207 9.78 -2.73 -20.87
C THR A 207 10.13 -2.20 -19.48
N SER A 208 9.12 -1.83 -18.69
CA SER A 208 9.29 -1.33 -17.33
C SER A 208 10.03 -2.35 -16.46
N PRO A 209 11.15 -1.97 -15.81
CA PRO A 209 11.91 -2.89 -14.97
C PRO A 209 11.05 -3.43 -13.82
N VAL A 210 11.29 -4.70 -13.44
CA VAL A 210 10.70 -5.27 -12.22
C VAL A 210 11.59 -4.90 -11.04
N VAL A 211 10.99 -4.22 -10.06
CA VAL A 211 11.65 -3.68 -8.86
C VAL A 211 10.91 -4.12 -7.59
N PHE A 212 11.54 -4.00 -6.43
CA PHE A 212 10.83 -4.18 -5.17
C PHE A 212 10.04 -2.90 -4.86
N ALA A 213 8.74 -2.96 -5.03
CA ALA A 213 7.81 -1.85 -5.03
C ALA A 213 6.90 -1.86 -3.79
N HIS A 214 6.35 -0.71 -3.44
CA HIS A 214 5.36 -0.56 -2.36
C HIS A 214 3.99 -1.11 -2.79
N ASN A 215 3.61 -0.82 -4.01
CA ASN A 215 2.36 -1.21 -4.68
C ASN A 215 1.07 -0.61 -4.11
N ASP A 216 1.13 0.04 -2.95
CA ASP A 216 0.01 0.69 -2.27
C ASP A 216 0.44 2.02 -1.63
N LEU A 217 1.19 2.84 -2.39
CA LEU A 217 1.69 4.12 -1.88
C LEU A 217 0.65 5.24 -2.05
N LEU A 218 -0.45 5.10 -1.33
CA LEU A 218 -1.44 6.18 -1.18
C LEU A 218 -0.91 7.29 -0.26
N LEU A 219 -1.54 8.46 -0.27
CA LEU A 219 -1.04 9.63 0.47
C LEU A 219 -0.96 9.38 1.97
N GLY A 220 -1.91 8.61 2.53
CA GLY A 220 -1.92 8.20 3.93
C GLY A 220 -0.77 7.27 4.33
N ASN A 221 -0.08 6.64 3.35
CA ASN A 221 1.07 5.76 3.60
C ASN A 221 2.43 6.47 3.50
N VAL A 222 2.43 7.79 3.30
CA VAL A 222 3.63 8.63 3.26
C VAL A 222 3.63 9.57 4.45
N ILE A 223 4.63 9.47 5.33
CA ILE A 223 4.78 10.35 6.50
C ILE A 223 5.88 11.36 6.21
N TYR A 224 5.55 12.63 6.32
CA TYR A 224 6.50 13.75 6.28
C TYR A 224 6.83 14.23 7.67
N ASN A 225 8.10 14.13 8.06
CA ASN A 225 8.64 14.74 9.26
C ASN A 225 9.21 16.12 8.89
N LYS A 226 8.46 17.16 9.20
CA LYS A 226 8.83 18.54 8.87
C LYS A 226 10.08 19.01 9.61
N ASP A 227 10.30 18.55 10.86
CA ASP A 227 11.42 18.98 11.70
C ASP A 227 12.75 18.42 11.17
N GLU A 228 12.73 17.22 10.62
CA GLU A 228 13.90 16.56 10.03
C GLU A 228 14.01 16.74 8.51
N GLY A 229 12.95 17.21 7.85
CA GLY A 229 12.88 17.28 6.39
C GLY A 229 12.95 15.90 5.72
N THR A 230 12.34 14.88 6.33
CA THR A 230 12.44 13.48 5.87
C THR A 230 11.08 12.88 5.53
N ILE A 231 11.11 11.88 4.64
CA ILE A 231 9.96 11.05 4.26
C ILE A 231 10.17 9.63 4.75
N SER A 232 9.11 9.04 5.29
CA SER A 232 9.03 7.62 5.62
C SER A 232 7.78 7.00 5.00
N PHE A 233 7.89 5.76 4.50
CA PHE A 233 6.74 4.98 4.05
C PHE A 233 6.29 4.04 5.16
N ILE A 234 5.00 3.73 5.15
CA ILE A 234 4.35 2.78 6.07
C ILE A 234 3.41 1.87 5.29
N ASP A 235 2.94 0.82 5.94
CA ASP A 235 1.94 -0.13 5.41
C ASP A 235 2.42 -0.92 4.18
N TYR A 236 3.37 -1.81 4.42
CA TYR A 236 4.02 -2.63 3.38
C TYR A 236 3.27 -3.95 3.09
N GLU A 237 1.97 -4.03 3.34
CA GLU A 237 1.21 -5.28 3.21
C GLU A 237 1.07 -5.77 1.75
N TYR A 238 1.20 -4.85 0.77
CA TYR A 238 1.27 -5.15 -0.66
C TYR A 238 2.68 -5.06 -1.24
N ALA A 239 3.70 -4.79 -0.43
CA ALA A 239 5.06 -4.66 -0.92
C ALA A 239 5.58 -5.97 -1.52
N ALA A 240 5.95 -5.93 -2.79
CA ALA A 240 6.39 -7.08 -3.58
C ALA A 240 7.17 -6.64 -4.81
N TYR A 241 7.77 -7.57 -5.54
CA TYR A 241 8.27 -7.25 -6.87
C TYR A 241 7.12 -6.88 -7.80
N CYS A 242 7.24 -5.74 -8.50
CA CYS A 242 6.31 -5.27 -9.50
C CYS A 242 7.02 -4.38 -10.53
N TYR A 243 6.30 -3.96 -11.57
CA TYR A 243 6.83 -3.00 -12.53
C TYR A 243 7.10 -1.65 -11.87
N GLN A 244 8.27 -1.08 -12.14
CA GLN A 244 8.70 0.23 -11.66
C GLN A 244 7.65 1.32 -11.94
N ALA A 245 7.19 1.39 -13.17
CA ALA A 245 6.21 2.39 -13.58
C ALA A 245 4.80 2.14 -13.02
N PHE A 246 4.49 0.91 -12.58
CA PHE A 246 3.23 0.62 -11.89
C PHE A 246 3.16 1.34 -10.53
N ASP A 247 4.23 1.25 -9.73
CA ASP A 247 4.24 1.88 -8.40
C ASP A 247 4.18 3.41 -8.49
N ILE A 248 4.88 3.99 -9.49
CA ILE A 248 4.81 5.42 -9.78
C ILE A 248 3.40 5.81 -10.21
N ALA A 249 2.80 5.07 -11.15
CA ALA A 249 1.45 5.31 -11.64
C ALA A 249 0.41 5.16 -10.54
N ASN A 250 0.58 4.15 -9.68
CA ASN A 250 -0.29 3.95 -8.52
C ASN A 250 -0.25 5.15 -7.59
N HIS A 251 0.94 5.66 -7.26
CA HIS A 251 1.08 6.85 -6.44
C HIS A 251 0.43 8.08 -7.07
N PHE A 252 0.61 8.32 -8.37
CA PHE A 252 -0.04 9.44 -9.06
C PHE A 252 -1.57 9.32 -9.10
N ASN A 253 -2.10 8.10 -9.20
CA ASN A 253 -3.54 7.87 -9.14
C ASN A 253 -4.18 8.23 -7.80
N GLU A 254 -3.40 8.34 -6.73
CA GLU A 254 -3.87 8.68 -5.39
C GLU A 254 -3.86 10.20 -5.11
N PHE A 255 -3.33 11.03 -6.03
CA PHE A 255 -3.37 12.51 -5.91
C PHE A 255 -4.79 13.07 -6.01
N VAL A 256 -5.70 12.31 -6.58
CA VAL A 256 -7.08 12.74 -6.86
C VAL A 256 -7.95 12.89 -5.63
N GLY A 257 -7.61 12.26 -4.50
CA GLY A 257 -8.38 12.37 -3.25
C GLY A 257 -8.10 11.27 -2.26
N LEU A 258 -8.48 11.50 -1.00
CA LEU A 258 -8.28 10.56 0.12
C LEU A 258 -9.54 9.76 0.47
N SER A 259 -10.71 10.22 0.07
CA SER A 259 -11.99 9.56 0.27
C SER A 259 -12.81 9.53 -1.01
N ILE A 260 -13.85 8.70 -1.05
CA ILE A 260 -14.75 8.58 -2.21
C ILE A 260 -15.40 9.93 -2.56
N GLU A 261 -15.74 10.72 -1.56
CA GLU A 261 -16.40 12.02 -1.71
C GLU A 261 -15.46 13.12 -2.17
N ASP A 262 -14.15 12.94 -1.94
CA ASP A 262 -13.11 13.92 -2.25
C ASP A 262 -12.43 13.66 -3.61
N ILE A 263 -12.79 12.60 -4.32
CA ILE A 263 -12.15 12.25 -5.60
C ILE A 263 -12.44 13.33 -6.66
N ASP A 264 -11.36 13.98 -7.10
CA ASP A 264 -11.35 14.98 -8.15
C ASP A 264 -10.21 14.72 -9.15
N TYR A 265 -10.54 14.26 -10.33
CA TYR A 265 -9.55 13.92 -11.37
C TYR A 265 -8.81 15.13 -11.95
N ASP A 266 -9.25 16.36 -11.71
CA ASP A 266 -8.50 17.55 -12.07
C ASP A 266 -7.22 17.73 -11.23
N ARG A 267 -7.14 17.05 -10.08
CA ARG A 267 -5.92 16.98 -9.26
C ARG A 267 -4.90 15.96 -9.78
N TYR A 268 -5.26 15.11 -10.76
CA TYR A 268 -4.28 14.20 -11.34
C TYR A 268 -3.09 14.97 -11.88
N PRO A 269 -1.83 14.61 -11.58
CA PRO A 269 -0.68 15.44 -11.92
C PRO A 269 -0.54 15.62 -13.43
N CYS A 270 -0.35 16.86 -13.87
CA CYS A 270 -0.14 17.19 -15.28
C CYS A 270 1.18 16.60 -15.80
N GLU A 271 1.33 16.51 -17.12
CA GLU A 271 2.52 15.95 -17.78
C GLU A 271 3.81 16.60 -17.29
N GLU A 272 3.85 17.94 -17.19
CA GLU A 272 5.03 18.68 -16.74
C GLU A 272 5.46 18.26 -15.33
N PHE A 273 4.53 18.17 -14.39
CA PHE A 273 4.81 17.70 -13.04
C PHE A 273 5.31 16.25 -13.03
N GLN A 274 4.66 15.37 -13.79
CA GLN A 274 5.08 13.97 -13.88
C GLN A 274 6.50 13.84 -14.42
N LEU A 275 6.88 14.58 -15.45
CA LEU A 275 8.23 14.57 -16.03
C LEU A 275 9.27 15.09 -15.02
N MET A 276 8.96 16.16 -14.26
CA MET A 276 9.84 16.64 -13.18
C MET A 276 10.02 15.60 -12.09
N TRP A 277 8.94 14.98 -11.65
CA TRP A 277 8.96 13.94 -10.64
C TRP A 277 9.77 12.72 -11.08
N ILE A 278 9.54 12.22 -12.29
CA ILE A 278 10.26 11.09 -12.89
C ILE A 278 11.76 11.41 -13.04
N LYS A 279 12.11 12.65 -13.37
CA LYS A 279 13.51 13.09 -13.46
C LYS A 279 14.22 12.95 -12.11
N VAL A 280 13.63 13.42 -11.02
CA VAL A 280 14.19 13.28 -9.66
C VAL A 280 14.28 11.82 -9.24
N TYR A 281 13.24 11.04 -9.52
CA TYR A 281 13.21 9.61 -9.27
C TYR A 281 14.35 8.89 -10.00
N LEU A 282 14.51 9.11 -11.32
CA LEU A 282 15.52 8.47 -12.14
C LEU A 282 16.94 8.88 -11.74
N ALA A 283 17.17 10.12 -11.36
CA ALA A 283 18.46 10.58 -10.87
C ALA A 283 18.92 9.73 -9.66
N THR A 284 18.03 9.47 -8.73
CA THR A 284 18.30 8.63 -7.57
C THR A 284 18.39 7.13 -7.93
N TYR A 285 17.46 6.65 -8.76
CA TYR A 285 17.38 5.24 -9.13
C TYR A 285 18.62 4.78 -9.92
N LEU A 286 19.04 5.56 -10.92
CA LEU A 286 20.19 5.29 -11.77
C LEU A 286 21.52 5.73 -11.15
N LYS A 287 21.50 6.56 -10.09
CA LYS A 287 22.67 7.24 -9.49
C LYS A 287 23.41 8.12 -10.50
N VAL A 288 22.68 8.95 -11.19
CA VAL A 288 23.20 9.95 -12.15
C VAL A 288 22.65 11.33 -11.82
N ASP A 289 23.42 12.36 -12.08
CA ASP A 289 22.95 13.74 -11.82
C ASP A 289 21.87 14.17 -12.83
N HIS A 290 21.97 13.72 -14.06
CA HIS A 290 21.08 14.10 -15.15
C HIS A 290 20.65 12.87 -15.97
N PRO A 291 19.47 12.27 -15.68
CA PRO A 291 18.85 11.30 -16.57
C PRO A 291 18.59 11.91 -17.96
N SER A 292 18.72 11.13 -19.02
CA SER A 292 18.43 11.63 -20.37
C SER A 292 16.93 11.82 -20.58
N ASP A 293 16.56 12.75 -21.48
CA ASP A 293 15.16 13.01 -21.84
C ASP A 293 14.48 11.74 -22.40
N ALA A 294 15.23 10.89 -23.11
CA ALA A 294 14.75 9.60 -23.61
C ALA A 294 14.34 8.66 -22.46
N GLN A 295 15.15 8.56 -21.39
CA GLN A 295 14.82 7.77 -20.21
C GLN A 295 13.60 8.30 -19.48
N ILE A 296 13.49 9.62 -19.32
CA ILE A 296 12.35 10.28 -18.68
C ILE A 296 11.07 10.02 -19.49
N SER A 297 11.11 10.24 -20.82
CA SER A 297 9.95 10.02 -21.71
C SER A 297 9.52 8.55 -21.77
N GLN A 298 10.48 7.60 -21.70
CA GLN A 298 10.16 6.18 -21.64
C GLN A 298 9.38 5.85 -20.37
N VAL A 299 9.90 6.24 -19.20
CA VAL A 299 9.21 5.97 -17.92
C VAL A 299 7.86 6.67 -17.87
N TYR A 300 7.75 7.91 -18.36
CA TYR A 300 6.47 8.61 -18.47
C TYR A 300 5.45 7.81 -19.28
N THR A 301 5.85 7.32 -20.46
CA THR A 301 4.97 6.49 -21.31
C THR A 301 4.53 5.21 -20.59
N GLU A 302 5.44 4.52 -19.91
CA GLU A 302 5.14 3.31 -19.13
C GLU A 302 4.20 3.61 -17.95
N VAL A 303 4.36 4.76 -17.29
CA VAL A 303 3.48 5.23 -16.21
C VAL A 303 2.05 5.44 -16.72
N GLN A 304 1.86 6.09 -17.89
CA GLN A 304 0.54 6.26 -18.48
C GLN A 304 -0.13 4.91 -18.78
N GLN A 305 0.62 3.94 -19.28
CA GLN A 305 0.12 2.61 -19.58
C GLN A 305 -0.26 1.83 -18.30
N LEU A 306 0.61 1.84 -17.29
CA LEU A 306 0.44 1.07 -16.06
C LEU A 306 -0.52 1.73 -15.07
N ALA A 307 -0.92 3.00 -15.29
CA ALA A 307 -2.02 3.63 -14.57
C ALA A 307 -3.35 2.87 -14.79
N LEU A 308 -3.57 2.31 -15.98
CA LEU A 308 -4.71 1.45 -16.26
C LEU A 308 -4.72 0.20 -15.36
N LEU A 309 -3.54 -0.42 -15.20
CA LEU A 309 -3.40 -1.62 -14.38
C LEU A 309 -3.70 -1.33 -12.91
N SER A 310 -3.27 -0.17 -12.39
CA SER A 310 -3.60 0.28 -11.03
C SER A 310 -5.11 0.47 -10.86
N HIS A 311 -5.78 1.17 -11.78
CA HIS A 311 -7.24 1.33 -11.70
C HIS A 311 -7.97 -0.01 -11.75
N PHE A 312 -7.54 -0.92 -12.61
CA PHE A 312 -8.16 -2.23 -12.72
C PHE A 312 -7.95 -3.08 -11.46
N LEU A 313 -6.70 -3.17 -10.95
CA LEU A 313 -6.36 -3.92 -9.73
C LEU A 313 -7.23 -3.47 -8.55
N TRP A 314 -7.26 -2.16 -8.27
CA TRP A 314 -7.97 -1.63 -7.11
C TRP A 314 -9.49 -1.65 -7.30
N GLY A 315 -9.97 -1.59 -8.54
CA GLY A 315 -11.38 -1.83 -8.85
C GLY A 315 -11.81 -3.27 -8.54
N ILE A 316 -11.01 -4.26 -8.94
CA ILE A 316 -11.28 -5.68 -8.63
C ILE A 316 -11.12 -5.97 -7.14
N TRP A 317 -10.08 -5.43 -6.47
CA TRP A 317 -9.93 -5.51 -5.02
C TRP A 317 -11.16 -4.98 -4.29
N SER A 318 -11.71 -3.87 -4.75
CA SER A 318 -12.90 -3.28 -4.15
C SER A 318 -14.13 -4.16 -4.27
N LEU A 319 -14.28 -4.91 -5.38
CA LEU A 319 -15.36 -5.89 -5.52
C LEU A 319 -15.20 -7.07 -4.55
N VAL A 320 -13.96 -7.50 -4.27
CA VAL A 320 -13.70 -8.50 -3.23
C VAL A 320 -14.10 -7.96 -1.85
N GLN A 321 -13.71 -6.73 -1.54
CA GLN A 321 -14.06 -6.09 -0.28
C GLN A 321 -15.58 -5.86 -0.16
N PHE A 322 -16.24 -5.48 -1.24
CA PHE A 322 -17.69 -5.33 -1.30
C PHE A 322 -18.44 -6.61 -0.88
N GLU A 323 -17.89 -7.78 -1.22
CA GLU A 323 -18.46 -9.05 -0.77
C GLU A 323 -18.09 -9.40 0.66
N HIS A 324 -16.80 -9.27 1.03
CA HIS A 324 -16.25 -9.94 2.21
C HIS A 324 -16.00 -9.04 3.41
N SER A 325 -15.95 -7.70 3.23
CA SER A 325 -15.62 -6.77 4.30
C SER A 325 -16.83 -6.41 5.16
N ASP A 326 -16.59 -6.29 6.46
CA ASP A 326 -17.55 -5.78 7.46
C ASP A 326 -17.26 -4.30 7.80
N ILE A 327 -16.37 -3.63 7.06
CA ILE A 327 -15.94 -2.25 7.29
C ILE A 327 -16.95 -1.29 6.68
N ASP A 328 -17.27 -0.22 7.41
CA ASP A 328 -18.16 0.87 6.95
C ASP A 328 -17.41 1.76 5.92
N PHE A 329 -17.30 1.24 4.72
CA PHE A 329 -16.75 1.92 3.54
C PHE A 329 -17.50 1.45 2.30
N ASP A 330 -17.88 2.37 1.42
CA ASP A 330 -18.60 2.02 0.20
C ASP A 330 -17.70 1.43 -0.90
N PHE A 331 -17.28 0.18 -0.70
CA PHE A 331 -16.45 -0.54 -1.65
C PHE A 331 -17.09 -0.70 -3.04
N GLY A 332 -18.42 -0.81 -3.12
CA GLY A 332 -19.14 -0.86 -4.40
C GLY A 332 -18.94 0.43 -5.19
N ARG A 333 -19.09 1.59 -4.54
CA ARG A 333 -18.86 2.89 -5.17
C ARG A 333 -17.40 3.11 -5.55
N TYR A 334 -16.47 2.67 -4.71
CA TYR A 334 -15.04 2.77 -5.03
C TYR A 334 -14.67 1.89 -6.23
N ALA A 335 -15.24 0.68 -6.34
CA ALA A 335 -15.08 -0.17 -7.52
C ALA A 335 -15.57 0.54 -8.80
N GLU A 336 -16.76 1.17 -8.74
CA GLU A 336 -17.30 1.96 -9.86
C GLU A 336 -16.34 3.07 -10.30
N ILE A 337 -15.84 3.85 -9.37
CA ILE A 337 -14.94 4.96 -9.65
C ILE A 337 -13.67 4.46 -10.35
N ARG A 338 -13.02 3.44 -9.79
CA ARG A 338 -11.76 2.91 -10.33
C ARG A 338 -11.94 2.25 -11.70
N LEU A 339 -12.98 1.42 -11.88
CA LEU A 339 -13.24 0.73 -13.15
C LEU A 339 -13.76 1.68 -14.22
N ASN A 340 -14.61 2.66 -13.89
CA ASN A 340 -15.04 3.68 -14.84
C ASN A 340 -13.84 4.47 -15.37
N ARG A 341 -12.93 4.89 -14.48
CA ARG A 341 -11.71 5.58 -14.91
C ARG A 341 -10.83 4.73 -15.81
N TYR A 342 -10.71 3.43 -15.51
CA TYR A 342 -10.06 2.47 -16.40
C TYR A 342 -10.70 2.48 -17.79
N TYR A 343 -12.04 2.37 -17.88
CA TYR A 343 -12.77 2.35 -19.15
C TYR A 343 -12.66 3.67 -19.93
N GLU A 344 -12.62 4.81 -19.27
CA GLU A 344 -12.42 6.12 -19.90
C GLU A 344 -11.04 6.25 -20.58
N LEU A 345 -10.00 5.71 -19.94
CA LEU A 345 -8.62 5.88 -20.38
C LEU A 345 -8.15 4.83 -21.37
N LYS A 346 -8.67 3.61 -21.29
CA LYS A 346 -8.13 2.43 -21.97
C LYS A 346 -8.03 2.57 -23.49
N ASP A 347 -9.07 3.11 -24.15
CA ASP A 347 -9.11 3.19 -25.61
C ASP A 347 -8.05 4.16 -26.15
N LYS A 348 -7.81 5.25 -25.42
CA LYS A 348 -6.74 6.21 -25.75
C LYS A 348 -5.37 5.55 -25.62
N ILE A 349 -5.14 4.84 -24.52
CA ILE A 349 -3.84 4.24 -24.22
C ILE A 349 -3.58 3.03 -25.13
N PHE A 350 -4.57 2.17 -25.38
CA PHE A 350 -4.39 1.03 -26.28
C PHE A 350 -4.09 1.43 -27.73
N LYS A 351 -4.64 2.56 -28.20
CA LYS A 351 -4.28 3.11 -29.52
C LYS A 351 -2.81 3.55 -29.60
N GLN A 352 -2.22 3.95 -28.49
CA GLN A 352 -0.79 4.31 -28.44
C GLN A 352 0.13 3.10 -28.40
N LEU A 353 -0.41 1.90 -28.04
CA LEU A 353 0.31 0.62 -27.97
C LEU A 353 0.23 -0.17 -29.30
N SER A 354 -0.66 0.20 -30.21
CA SER A 354 -0.84 -0.42 -31.54
C SER A 354 0.11 0.18 -32.55
#